data_132ecf36e9ece230cfbbe3331f132da9
#
_entry.id   132ecf36e9ece230cfbbe3331f132da9
#
_cell.length_a   1.000
_cell.length_b   1.000
_cell.length_c   1.000
_cell.angle_alpha   90.00
_cell.angle_beta   90.00
_cell.angle_gamma   90.00
#
_symmetry.space_group_name_H-M   'P 1'
#
loop_
_entity.id
_entity.type
_entity.pdbx_description
1 polymer ?
#
loop_
_entity_poly.entity_id
_entity_poly.type
_entity_poly.pdbx_seq_one_letter_code
_entity_poly.pdbx_strand_id
1 'polypeptide(L)'
;MTSAQPPVSAARRREVVDALRRGTVPQAGLDLFAVGLDRFTAALDDDLVTVTGGGAAFHAIRGEYGSGKTFFARWLAERVKRAGLATAEVQISETETPLHRLETVYRRLTERLTTATHQASALRAIIDSWFYALEDEVLDAGDVDEDDAEALAKAVDELMERRLAEVARTTPAFSAALRGYRQAVAAGDSATAEALIAWIGGQKSVAASARRAAGVRGDLDHFAALGFLQGLLTVLRDCGHPGLLLVLDETETLQRVRGDVREKGLNALRQLLDEIDTGRFPGLFLVITGTPAFYDGQQGVQRLPPLAQRLATDFTTDPRFDSPRAVQLRLAGFDLERLGELGRNVRDLFAAGARHPERIAKRVDDAYLGELATAVTGGLGGKVGVAPRLFLRKLVADVLDRVDEFDDFDPRLHYALTISSTELNEVERNAAAAPGDADDIELELP
;
A
#
# COMPACT_ATOMS: atom_id res chain seq x y z
N MET A 1 24.45 -15.93 13.46
CA MET A 1 24.99 -16.14 12.11
C MET A 1 24.25 -15.17 11.20
N THR A 2 24.86 -14.03 10.93
CA THR A 2 24.34 -13.02 10.00
C THR A 2 24.38 -13.62 8.59
N SER A 3 23.22 -13.99 8.05
CA SER A 3 23.12 -14.39 6.64
C SER A 3 23.45 -13.13 5.81
N ALA A 4 24.56 -13.16 5.08
CA ALA A 4 24.89 -12.11 4.14
C ALA A 4 23.71 -11.99 3.15
N GLN A 5 23.04 -10.85 3.16
CA GLN A 5 22.01 -10.55 2.17
C GLN A 5 22.62 -10.65 0.77
N PRO A 6 21.91 -11.25 -0.21
CA PRO A 6 22.45 -11.33 -1.56
C PRO A 6 22.73 -9.92 -2.11
N PRO A 7 23.76 -9.75 -2.93
CA PRO A 7 24.15 -8.44 -3.44
C PRO A 7 22.98 -7.80 -4.20
N VAL A 8 22.67 -6.55 -3.85
CA VAL A 8 21.60 -5.78 -4.46
C VAL A 8 21.88 -5.60 -5.94
N SER A 9 20.92 -5.95 -6.81
CA SER A 9 21.11 -5.76 -8.25
C SER A 9 21.26 -4.28 -8.60
N ALA A 10 22.07 -3.99 -9.62
CA ALA A 10 22.31 -2.61 -10.06
C ALA A 10 21.02 -1.90 -10.50
N ALA A 11 20.07 -2.64 -11.10
CA ALA A 11 18.78 -2.11 -11.50
C ALA A 11 17.93 -1.67 -10.30
N ARG A 12 17.81 -2.54 -9.28
CA ARG A 12 17.04 -2.24 -8.06
C ARG A 12 17.63 -1.06 -7.29
N ARG A 13 18.97 -0.99 -7.20
CA ARG A 13 19.66 0.15 -6.57
C ARG A 13 19.36 1.46 -7.29
N ARG A 14 19.44 1.45 -8.63
CA ARG A 14 19.18 2.63 -9.46
C ARG A 14 17.74 3.12 -9.28
N GLU A 15 16.76 2.22 -9.27
CA GLU A 15 15.36 2.55 -9.05
C GLU A 15 15.14 3.27 -7.71
N VAL A 16 15.74 2.75 -6.64
CA VAL A 16 15.67 3.39 -5.31
C VAL A 16 16.30 4.78 -5.34
N VAL A 17 17.54 4.90 -5.82
CA VAL A 17 18.27 6.17 -5.87
C VAL A 17 17.51 7.21 -6.70
N ASP A 18 16.95 6.81 -7.86
CA ASP A 18 16.18 7.70 -8.73
C ASP A 18 14.86 8.17 -8.08
N ALA A 19 14.19 7.32 -7.32
CA ALA A 19 13.01 7.71 -6.56
C ALA A 19 13.36 8.72 -5.45
N LEU A 20 14.41 8.44 -4.68
CA LEU A 20 14.88 9.33 -3.61
C LEU A 20 15.36 10.68 -4.16
N ARG A 21 16.05 10.70 -5.29
CA ARG A 21 16.43 11.92 -6.02
C ARG A 21 15.23 12.81 -6.36
N ARG A 22 14.10 12.20 -6.74
CA ARG A 22 12.85 12.92 -6.97
C ARG A 22 12.08 13.28 -5.71
N GLY A 23 12.50 12.80 -4.54
CA GLY A 23 11.78 12.96 -3.28
C GLY A 23 10.49 12.14 -3.19
N THR A 24 10.46 10.97 -3.84
CA THR A 24 9.33 10.03 -3.82
C THR A 24 9.71 8.73 -3.12
N VAL A 25 8.70 8.00 -2.60
CA VAL A 25 8.92 6.67 -2.02
C VAL A 25 9.08 5.66 -3.17
N PRO A 26 10.17 4.87 -3.19
CA PRO A 26 10.35 3.81 -4.19
C PRO A 26 9.22 2.77 -4.17
N GLN A 27 9.02 2.08 -5.29
CA GLN A 27 8.06 0.99 -5.37
C GLN A 27 8.64 -0.35 -4.88
N ALA A 28 9.98 -0.50 -4.89
CA ALA A 28 10.69 -1.68 -4.45
C ALA A 28 12.05 -1.30 -3.83
N GLY A 29 12.67 -2.25 -3.10
CA GLY A 29 13.97 -2.02 -2.47
C GLY A 29 13.90 -1.25 -1.16
N LEU A 30 12.74 -1.19 -0.53
CA LEU A 30 12.50 -0.43 0.70
C LEU A 30 13.24 -1.03 1.90
N ASP A 31 13.45 -2.34 1.90
CA ASP A 31 14.26 -3.06 2.89
C ASP A 31 15.74 -2.64 2.91
N LEU A 32 16.24 -2.04 1.83
CA LEU A 32 17.64 -1.64 1.71
C LEU A 32 18.00 -0.42 2.58
N PHE A 33 17.01 0.37 2.97
CA PHE A 33 17.21 1.58 3.75
C PHE A 33 16.12 1.81 4.82
N ALA A 34 15.29 0.81 5.09
CA ALA A 34 14.32 0.86 6.18
C ALA A 34 15.02 1.07 7.53
N VAL A 35 14.44 1.91 8.39
CA VAL A 35 14.92 2.20 9.74
C VAL A 35 13.79 2.02 10.74
N GLY A 36 14.04 1.26 11.81
CA GLY A 36 13.11 1.11 12.94
C GLY A 36 11.89 0.24 12.68
N LEU A 37 11.85 -0.54 11.58
CA LEU A 37 10.74 -1.43 11.25
C LEU A 37 10.93 -2.88 11.74
N ASP A 38 12.14 -3.25 12.17
CA ASP A 38 12.48 -4.61 12.59
C ASP A 38 11.58 -5.12 13.73
N ARG A 39 11.16 -4.22 14.62
CA ARG A 39 10.30 -4.53 15.76
C ARG A 39 8.93 -5.11 15.34
N PHE A 40 8.45 -4.81 14.14
CA PHE A 40 7.17 -5.29 13.63
C PHE A 40 7.29 -6.63 12.88
N THR A 41 8.50 -6.99 12.46
CA THR A 41 8.74 -8.10 11.53
C THR A 41 8.14 -9.42 12.01
N ALA A 42 8.42 -9.83 13.26
CA ALA A 42 7.95 -11.10 13.78
C ALA A 42 6.41 -11.17 13.89
N ALA A 43 5.77 -10.08 14.33
CA ALA A 43 4.31 -10.02 14.42
C ALA A 43 3.64 -10.07 13.04
N LEU A 44 4.18 -9.32 12.07
CA LEU A 44 3.67 -9.33 10.70
C LEU A 44 3.92 -10.67 9.98
N ASP A 45 4.97 -11.41 10.37
CA ASP A 45 5.19 -12.77 9.87
C ASP A 45 4.16 -13.76 10.44
N ASP A 46 3.78 -13.63 11.71
CA ASP A 46 2.71 -14.43 12.32
C ASP A 46 1.36 -14.13 11.61
N ASP A 47 1.07 -12.86 11.31
CA ASP A 47 -0.12 -12.47 10.54
C ASP A 47 -0.08 -13.04 9.12
N LEU A 48 1.08 -13.02 8.49
CA LEU A 48 1.26 -13.57 7.15
C LEU A 48 1.00 -15.09 7.12
N VAL A 49 1.45 -15.82 8.14
CA VAL A 49 1.13 -17.25 8.32
C VAL A 49 -0.37 -17.46 8.46
N THR A 50 -1.05 -16.61 9.24
CA THR A 50 -2.51 -16.67 9.42
C THR A 50 -3.23 -16.44 8.09
N VAL A 51 -2.86 -15.42 7.34
CA VAL A 51 -3.47 -15.06 6.05
C VAL A 51 -3.25 -16.13 4.99
N THR A 52 -2.02 -16.64 4.88
CA THR A 52 -1.69 -17.72 3.93
C THR A 52 -2.39 -19.03 4.26
N GLY A 53 -2.67 -19.28 5.55
CA GLY A 53 -3.49 -20.38 6.03
C GLY A 53 -5.00 -20.23 5.78
N GLY A 54 -5.44 -19.10 5.21
CA GLY A 54 -6.85 -18.83 4.90
C GLY A 54 -7.59 -18.09 6.00
N GLY A 55 -6.89 -17.58 7.02
CA GLY A 55 -7.42 -16.60 7.95
C GLY A 55 -7.41 -15.18 7.35
N ALA A 56 -7.67 -14.19 8.18
CA ALA A 56 -7.54 -12.77 7.83
C ALA A 56 -6.76 -12.03 8.92
N ALA A 57 -6.11 -10.93 8.55
CA ALA A 57 -5.41 -10.05 9.48
C ALA A 57 -5.75 -8.59 9.23
N PHE A 58 -5.66 -7.78 10.28
CA PHE A 58 -5.92 -6.35 10.21
C PHE A 58 -4.98 -5.55 11.11
N HIS A 59 -4.43 -4.46 10.57
CA HIS A 59 -3.72 -3.44 11.34
C HIS A 59 -4.07 -2.02 10.92
N ALA A 60 -4.13 -1.14 11.92
CA ALA A 60 -4.23 0.30 11.73
C ALA A 60 -2.86 0.94 12.00
N ILE A 61 -2.25 1.53 10.99
CA ILE A 61 -0.94 2.17 11.10
C ILE A 61 -1.15 3.63 11.52
N ARG A 62 -0.69 3.93 12.72
CA ARG A 62 -0.81 5.25 13.33
C ARG A 62 0.51 5.99 13.27
N GLY A 63 0.51 7.21 12.77
CA GLY A 63 1.70 8.06 12.74
C GLY A 63 1.40 9.47 12.28
N GLU A 64 2.18 10.41 12.74
CA GLU A 64 2.09 11.80 12.28
C GLU A 64 2.40 11.94 10.79
N TYR A 65 2.11 13.08 10.21
CA TYR A 65 2.54 13.36 8.85
C TYR A 65 4.08 13.30 8.75
N GLY A 66 4.58 12.60 7.72
CA GLY A 66 6.02 12.38 7.55
C GLY A 66 6.60 11.21 8.35
N SER A 67 5.86 10.55 9.22
CA SER A 67 6.33 9.40 10.01
C SER A 67 6.65 8.14 9.20
N GLY A 68 6.39 8.14 7.89
CA GLY A 68 6.66 7.01 7.02
C GLY A 68 5.52 6.01 6.87
N LYS A 69 4.25 6.39 7.09
CA LYS A 69 3.07 5.50 6.91
C LYS A 69 3.04 4.85 5.53
N THR A 70 3.14 5.64 4.47
CA THR A 70 3.18 5.15 3.07
C THR A 70 4.41 4.29 2.81
N PHE A 71 5.57 4.64 3.42
CA PHE A 71 6.78 3.83 3.35
C PHE A 71 6.54 2.46 3.99
N PHE A 72 5.99 2.42 5.19
CA PHE A 72 5.65 1.18 5.89
C PHE A 72 4.71 0.30 5.07
N ALA A 73 3.65 0.88 4.51
CA ALA A 73 2.67 0.16 3.68
C ALA A 73 3.33 -0.50 2.46
N ARG A 74 4.21 0.21 1.77
CA ARG A 74 4.95 -0.32 0.62
C ARG A 74 6.03 -1.31 1.00
N TRP A 75 6.73 -1.09 2.12
CA TRP A 75 7.68 -2.05 2.67
C TRP A 75 6.97 -3.38 3.02
N LEU A 76 5.80 -3.31 3.65
CA LEU A 76 4.99 -4.50 3.90
C LEU A 76 4.52 -5.16 2.60
N ALA A 77 4.06 -4.36 1.62
CA ALA A 77 3.65 -4.88 0.31
C ALA A 77 4.78 -5.64 -0.41
N GLU A 78 6.00 -5.12 -0.37
CA GLU A 78 7.17 -5.81 -0.92
C GLU A 78 7.44 -7.13 -0.18
N ARG A 79 7.29 -7.16 1.14
CA ARG A 79 7.48 -8.35 1.96
C ARG A 79 6.44 -9.44 1.66
N VAL A 80 5.16 -9.10 1.64
CA VAL A 80 4.09 -10.07 1.40
C VAL A 80 4.07 -10.59 -0.04
N LYS A 81 4.50 -9.78 -1.02
CA LYS A 81 4.70 -10.24 -2.41
C LYS A 81 5.74 -11.35 -2.51
N ARG A 82 6.80 -11.33 -1.69
CA ARG A 82 7.79 -12.42 -1.63
C ARG A 82 7.18 -13.72 -1.08
N ALA A 83 6.12 -13.63 -0.30
CA ALA A 83 5.34 -14.77 0.16
C ALA A 83 4.19 -15.16 -0.79
N GLY A 84 4.13 -14.55 -1.99
CA GLY A 84 3.19 -14.87 -3.05
C GLY A 84 1.85 -14.13 -3.01
N LEU A 85 1.61 -13.25 -2.03
CA LEU A 85 0.37 -12.48 -1.98
C LEU A 85 0.28 -11.48 -3.13
N ALA A 86 -0.94 -11.24 -3.59
CA ALA A 86 -1.27 -10.05 -4.36
C ALA A 86 -1.32 -8.82 -3.43
N THR A 87 -1.13 -7.63 -3.99
CA THR A 87 -1.20 -6.38 -3.22
C THR A 87 -1.95 -5.29 -3.97
N ALA A 88 -2.66 -4.45 -3.24
CA ALA A 88 -3.27 -3.23 -3.76
C ALA A 88 -3.16 -2.09 -2.73
N GLU A 89 -2.68 -0.93 -3.16
CA GLU A 89 -2.64 0.32 -2.38
C GLU A 89 -3.70 1.27 -2.92
N VAL A 90 -4.67 1.61 -2.09
CA VAL A 90 -5.79 2.48 -2.42
C VAL A 90 -5.72 3.72 -1.54
N GLN A 91 -5.43 4.86 -2.15
CA GLN A 91 -5.46 6.15 -1.46
C GLN A 91 -6.91 6.61 -1.31
N ILE A 92 -7.33 6.81 -0.06
CA ILE A 92 -8.65 7.35 0.25
C ILE A 92 -8.65 8.86 0.00
N SER A 93 -9.70 9.35 -0.66
CA SER A 93 -9.84 10.77 -0.98
C SER A 93 -11.29 11.22 -0.87
N GLU A 94 -11.50 12.53 -0.82
CA GLU A 94 -12.85 13.09 -0.68
C GLU A 94 -13.72 12.85 -1.92
N THR A 95 -13.14 12.84 -3.10
CA THR A 95 -13.86 12.86 -4.39
C THR A 95 -13.66 11.61 -5.23
N GLU A 96 -12.42 11.15 -5.39
CA GLU A 96 -12.10 10.04 -6.30
C GLU A 96 -12.34 8.67 -5.69
N THR A 97 -11.94 8.51 -4.42
CA THR A 97 -12.05 7.23 -3.70
C THR A 97 -12.61 7.45 -2.29
N PRO A 98 -13.84 7.97 -2.18
CA PRO A 98 -14.46 8.16 -0.87
C PRO A 98 -14.80 6.82 -0.23
N LEU A 99 -14.36 6.63 1.02
CA LEU A 99 -14.49 5.34 1.72
C LEU A 99 -15.94 4.87 1.90
N HIS A 100 -16.90 5.79 1.96
CA HIS A 100 -18.33 5.45 2.03
C HIS A 100 -18.91 4.83 0.75
N ARG A 101 -18.13 4.77 -0.33
CA ARG A 101 -18.48 4.15 -1.61
C ARG A 101 -17.56 2.98 -1.89
N LEU A 102 -17.86 1.83 -1.28
CA LEU A 102 -17.01 0.64 -1.40
C LEU A 102 -16.85 0.17 -2.84
N GLU A 103 -17.81 0.46 -3.73
CA GLU A 103 -17.66 0.20 -5.16
C GLU A 103 -16.52 0.99 -5.81
N THR A 104 -16.23 2.20 -5.32
CA THR A 104 -15.07 2.98 -5.81
C THR A 104 -13.77 2.47 -5.23
N VAL A 105 -13.79 2.04 -3.96
CA VAL A 105 -12.63 1.41 -3.31
C VAL A 105 -12.27 0.11 -4.02
N TYR A 106 -13.26 -0.77 -4.30
CA TYR A 106 -13.05 -2.01 -5.03
C TYR A 106 -12.49 -1.75 -6.44
N ARG A 107 -13.04 -0.79 -7.18
CA ARG A 107 -12.52 -0.41 -8.49
C ARG A 107 -11.05 0.02 -8.41
N ARG A 108 -10.70 0.89 -7.45
CA ARG A 108 -9.31 1.31 -7.27
C ARG A 108 -8.41 0.17 -6.86
N LEU A 109 -8.91 -0.76 -6.02
CA LEU A 109 -8.19 -1.99 -5.67
C LEU A 109 -7.84 -2.78 -6.94
N THR A 110 -8.79 -3.05 -7.81
CA THR A 110 -8.56 -3.83 -9.04
C THR A 110 -7.64 -3.12 -10.04
N GLU A 111 -7.75 -1.79 -10.17
CA GLU A 111 -6.84 -0.95 -10.97
C GLU A 111 -5.39 -0.97 -10.45
N ARG A 112 -5.23 -1.08 -9.12
CA ARG A 112 -3.95 -1.08 -8.41
C ARG A 112 -3.45 -2.47 -8.04
N LEU A 113 -4.18 -3.51 -8.43
CA LEU A 113 -3.82 -4.90 -8.13
C LEU A 113 -2.51 -5.27 -8.80
N THR A 114 -1.59 -5.79 -8.00
CA THR A 114 -0.25 -6.21 -8.44
C THR A 114 0.12 -7.54 -7.81
N THR A 115 0.99 -8.29 -8.47
CA THR A 115 1.60 -9.53 -7.96
C THR A 115 3.12 -9.44 -8.10
N ALA A 116 3.84 -10.48 -7.72
CA ALA A 116 5.28 -10.56 -7.94
C ALA A 116 5.63 -10.51 -9.44
N THR A 117 4.78 -11.07 -10.31
CA THR A 117 4.99 -11.18 -11.77
C THR A 117 4.34 -10.03 -12.54
N HIS A 118 3.26 -9.43 -12.03
CA HIS A 118 2.50 -8.37 -12.68
C HIS A 118 2.50 -7.12 -11.80
N GLN A 119 3.33 -6.14 -12.16
CA GLN A 119 3.54 -4.93 -11.37
C GLN A 119 2.46 -3.85 -11.60
N ALA A 120 1.49 -4.07 -12.50
CA ALA A 120 0.36 -3.20 -12.75
C ALA A 120 -0.81 -3.99 -13.33
N SER A 121 -2.05 -3.57 -12.99
CA SER A 121 -3.29 -4.05 -13.61
C SER A 121 -3.39 -5.59 -13.70
N ALA A 122 -3.05 -6.30 -12.63
CA ALA A 122 -2.94 -7.76 -12.62
C ALA A 122 -4.28 -8.50 -12.76
N LEU A 123 -5.44 -7.82 -12.67
CA LEU A 123 -6.77 -8.45 -12.60
C LEU A 123 -7.00 -9.44 -13.76
N ARG A 124 -6.77 -9.02 -15.01
CA ARG A 124 -6.94 -9.88 -16.17
C ARG A 124 -6.06 -11.13 -16.10
N ALA A 125 -4.76 -10.91 -15.88
CA ALA A 125 -3.80 -12.02 -15.83
C ALA A 125 -4.15 -13.04 -14.73
N ILE A 126 -4.65 -12.57 -13.59
CA ILE A 126 -5.13 -13.43 -12.49
C ILE A 126 -6.36 -14.23 -12.93
N ILE A 127 -7.35 -13.59 -13.55
CA ILE A 127 -8.57 -14.28 -14.01
C ILE A 127 -8.24 -15.29 -15.11
N ASP A 128 -7.40 -14.94 -16.08
CA ASP A 128 -6.97 -15.85 -17.12
C ASP A 128 -6.19 -17.06 -16.54
N SER A 129 -5.25 -16.80 -15.62
CA SER A 129 -4.53 -17.86 -14.91
C SER A 129 -5.46 -18.77 -14.10
N TRP A 130 -6.54 -18.20 -13.54
CA TRP A 130 -7.52 -18.98 -12.79
C TRP A 130 -8.27 -19.95 -13.70
N PHE A 131 -8.71 -19.51 -14.88
CA PHE A 131 -9.35 -20.42 -15.83
C PHE A 131 -8.42 -21.53 -16.30
N TYR A 132 -7.14 -21.23 -16.54
CA TYR A 132 -6.14 -22.28 -16.85
C TYR A 132 -5.99 -23.27 -15.70
N ALA A 133 -5.94 -22.79 -14.45
CA ALA A 133 -5.86 -23.67 -13.28
C ALA A 133 -7.10 -24.57 -13.13
N LEU A 134 -8.30 -24.07 -13.44
CA LEU A 134 -9.52 -24.88 -13.46
C LEU A 134 -9.51 -25.93 -14.59
N GLU A 135 -8.99 -25.58 -15.76
CA GLU A 135 -8.85 -26.52 -16.90
C GLU A 135 -7.84 -27.62 -16.55
N ASP A 136 -6.67 -27.28 -16.01
CA ASP A 136 -5.67 -28.24 -15.57
C ASP A 136 -6.24 -29.19 -14.51
N GLU A 137 -7.00 -28.67 -13.51
CA GLU A 137 -7.63 -29.51 -12.47
C GLU A 137 -8.64 -30.51 -13.06
N VAL A 138 -9.44 -30.09 -14.05
CA VAL A 138 -10.42 -30.95 -14.71
C VAL A 138 -9.72 -32.05 -15.51
N LEU A 139 -8.65 -31.71 -16.23
CA LEU A 139 -7.87 -32.67 -17.02
C LEU A 139 -7.11 -33.65 -16.13
N ASP A 140 -6.51 -33.17 -15.03
CA ASP A 140 -5.79 -33.99 -14.06
C ASP A 140 -6.72 -35.01 -13.35
N ALA A 141 -8.01 -34.68 -13.21
CA ALA A 141 -9.01 -35.61 -12.66
C ALA A 141 -9.27 -36.81 -13.61
N GLY A 142 -8.96 -36.67 -14.91
CA GLY A 142 -9.05 -37.75 -15.88
C GLY A 142 -10.47 -38.13 -16.32
N ASP A 143 -11.47 -37.32 -15.93
CA ASP A 143 -12.88 -37.58 -16.26
C ASP A 143 -13.30 -37.05 -17.65
N VAL A 144 -12.44 -36.20 -18.25
CA VAL A 144 -12.72 -35.55 -19.56
C VAL A 144 -11.48 -35.66 -20.43
N ASP A 145 -11.71 -35.97 -21.74
CA ASP A 145 -10.67 -36.01 -22.76
C ASP A 145 -10.28 -34.57 -23.16
N GLU A 146 -8.97 -34.32 -23.32
CA GLU A 146 -8.45 -33.01 -23.77
C GLU A 146 -8.98 -32.63 -25.16
N ASP A 147 -9.23 -33.62 -26.02
CA ASP A 147 -9.78 -33.42 -27.37
C ASP A 147 -11.29 -33.13 -27.40
N ASP A 148 -12.03 -33.32 -26.28
CA ASP A 148 -13.45 -33.00 -26.16
C ASP A 148 -13.64 -31.61 -25.56
N ALA A 149 -13.50 -30.58 -26.40
CA ALA A 149 -13.62 -29.19 -26.01
C ALA A 149 -14.97 -28.81 -25.38
N GLU A 150 -16.08 -29.49 -25.77
CA GLU A 150 -17.43 -29.20 -25.23
C GLU A 150 -17.56 -29.79 -23.83
N ALA A 151 -17.13 -31.02 -23.59
CA ALA A 151 -17.13 -31.65 -22.28
C ALA A 151 -16.19 -30.93 -21.33
N LEU A 152 -14.99 -30.53 -21.78
CA LEU A 152 -14.04 -29.77 -21.01
C LEU A 152 -14.64 -28.41 -20.58
N ALA A 153 -15.21 -27.66 -21.53
CA ALA A 153 -15.84 -26.38 -21.22
C ALA A 153 -16.95 -26.50 -20.16
N LYS A 154 -17.77 -27.53 -20.27
CA LYS A 154 -18.86 -27.81 -19.30
C LYS A 154 -18.30 -28.17 -17.93
N ALA A 155 -17.31 -29.06 -17.86
CA ALA A 155 -16.71 -29.47 -16.58
C ALA A 155 -16.04 -28.32 -15.85
N VAL A 156 -15.34 -27.44 -16.58
CA VAL A 156 -14.74 -26.22 -16.04
C VAL A 156 -15.81 -25.24 -15.50
N ASP A 157 -16.94 -25.07 -16.22
CA ASP A 157 -18.04 -24.23 -15.73
C ASP A 157 -18.65 -24.80 -14.44
N GLU A 158 -18.83 -26.12 -14.35
CA GLU A 158 -19.31 -26.78 -13.14
C GLU A 158 -18.32 -26.64 -11.97
N LEU A 159 -17.02 -26.76 -12.24
CA LEU A 159 -15.98 -26.55 -11.22
C LEU A 159 -15.96 -25.10 -10.74
N MET A 160 -16.02 -24.14 -11.66
CA MET A 160 -16.12 -22.71 -11.35
C MET A 160 -17.32 -22.41 -10.45
N GLU A 161 -18.50 -22.98 -10.75
CA GLU A 161 -19.70 -22.79 -9.92
C GLU A 161 -19.52 -23.36 -8.53
N ARG A 162 -18.90 -24.53 -8.38
CA ARG A 162 -18.58 -25.09 -7.06
C ARG A 162 -17.62 -24.20 -6.27
N ARG A 163 -16.55 -23.71 -6.90
CA ARG A 163 -15.56 -22.80 -6.27
C ARG A 163 -16.17 -21.49 -5.80
N LEU A 164 -17.10 -20.96 -6.59
CA LEU A 164 -17.78 -19.68 -6.29
C LEU A 164 -19.12 -19.84 -5.58
N ALA A 165 -19.49 -21.03 -5.10
CA ALA A 165 -20.82 -21.29 -4.54
C ALA A 165 -21.19 -20.32 -3.39
N GLU A 166 -20.26 -20.01 -2.49
CA GLU A 166 -20.46 -19.04 -1.40
C GLU A 166 -20.70 -17.63 -1.93
N VAL A 167 -19.90 -17.20 -2.92
CA VAL A 167 -20.02 -15.88 -3.55
C VAL A 167 -21.32 -15.77 -4.32
N ALA A 168 -21.70 -16.83 -5.06
CA ALA A 168 -22.90 -16.85 -5.89
C ALA A 168 -24.20 -16.74 -5.08
N ARG A 169 -24.22 -17.17 -3.82
CA ARG A 169 -25.40 -17.02 -2.93
C ARG A 169 -25.72 -15.55 -2.63
N THR A 170 -24.70 -14.72 -2.48
CA THR A 170 -24.87 -13.30 -2.11
C THR A 170 -24.67 -12.35 -3.29
N THR A 171 -23.83 -12.74 -4.24
CA THR A 171 -23.39 -11.88 -5.34
C THR A 171 -23.31 -12.69 -6.65
N PRO A 172 -24.45 -13.22 -7.17
CA PRO A 172 -24.44 -14.09 -8.37
C PRO A 172 -23.91 -13.40 -9.62
N ALA A 173 -23.95 -12.08 -9.67
CA ALA A 173 -23.45 -11.28 -10.79
C ALA A 173 -21.92 -11.46 -11.01
N PHE A 174 -21.14 -11.73 -9.96
CA PHE A 174 -19.71 -11.98 -10.09
C PHE A 174 -19.43 -13.26 -10.90
N SER A 175 -20.05 -14.37 -10.52
CA SER A 175 -19.91 -15.65 -11.22
C SER A 175 -20.47 -15.58 -12.65
N ALA A 176 -21.61 -14.90 -12.85
CA ALA A 176 -22.21 -14.72 -14.17
C ALA A 176 -21.27 -13.91 -15.12
N ALA A 177 -20.61 -12.86 -14.59
CA ALA A 177 -19.68 -12.08 -15.39
C ALA A 177 -18.42 -12.86 -15.76
N LEU A 178 -17.87 -13.68 -14.85
CA LEU A 178 -16.72 -14.55 -15.12
C LEU A 178 -17.06 -15.59 -16.20
N ARG A 179 -18.23 -16.23 -16.11
CA ARG A 179 -18.72 -17.17 -17.15
C ARG A 179 -18.84 -16.46 -18.49
N GLY A 180 -19.48 -15.31 -18.54
CA GLY A 180 -19.61 -14.52 -19.76
C GLY A 180 -18.28 -14.09 -20.35
N TYR A 181 -17.31 -13.73 -19.50
CA TYR A 181 -15.95 -13.40 -19.91
C TYR A 181 -15.29 -14.62 -20.61
N ARG A 182 -15.31 -15.79 -19.96
CA ARG A 182 -14.75 -17.02 -20.53
C ARG A 182 -15.40 -17.38 -21.86
N GLN A 183 -16.73 -17.30 -21.96
CA GLN A 183 -17.46 -17.56 -23.21
C GLN A 183 -17.07 -16.58 -24.32
N ALA A 184 -16.90 -15.27 -23.99
CA ALA A 184 -16.48 -14.28 -24.96
C ALA A 184 -15.05 -14.54 -25.47
N VAL A 185 -14.14 -14.95 -24.57
CA VAL A 185 -12.75 -15.32 -24.93
C VAL A 185 -12.76 -16.55 -25.85
N ALA A 186 -13.51 -17.60 -25.52
CA ALA A 186 -13.63 -18.81 -26.33
C ALA A 186 -14.24 -18.54 -27.72
N ALA A 187 -15.19 -17.61 -27.81
CA ALA A 187 -15.81 -17.17 -29.06
C ALA A 187 -14.95 -16.20 -29.89
N GLY A 188 -13.81 -15.74 -29.37
CA GLY A 188 -12.97 -14.70 -30.00
C GLY A 188 -13.62 -13.31 -29.99
N ASP A 189 -14.65 -13.07 -29.19
CA ASP A 189 -15.30 -11.75 -29.02
C ASP A 189 -14.51 -10.91 -28.03
N SER A 190 -13.40 -10.34 -28.51
CA SER A 190 -12.53 -9.50 -27.70
C SER A 190 -13.23 -8.26 -27.13
N ALA A 191 -14.22 -7.70 -27.84
CA ALA A 191 -14.92 -6.50 -27.38
C ALA A 191 -15.80 -6.81 -26.16
N THR A 192 -16.52 -7.93 -26.16
CA THR A 192 -17.30 -8.39 -25.02
C THR A 192 -16.39 -8.80 -23.87
N ALA A 193 -15.28 -9.51 -24.13
CA ALA A 193 -14.32 -9.91 -23.11
C ALA A 193 -13.70 -8.68 -22.41
N GLU A 194 -13.23 -7.66 -23.17
CA GLU A 194 -12.71 -6.41 -22.61
C GLU A 194 -13.74 -5.69 -21.75
N ALA A 195 -14.97 -5.62 -22.22
CA ALA A 195 -16.05 -4.98 -21.47
C ALA A 195 -16.37 -5.72 -20.16
N LEU A 196 -16.38 -7.06 -20.18
CA LEU A 196 -16.69 -7.86 -18.99
C LEU A 196 -15.56 -7.82 -17.96
N ILE A 197 -14.30 -7.89 -18.37
CA ILE A 197 -13.19 -7.76 -17.42
C ILE A 197 -13.17 -6.37 -16.77
N ALA A 198 -13.49 -5.31 -17.53
CA ALA A 198 -13.64 -3.98 -16.98
C ALA A 198 -14.80 -3.90 -15.96
N TRP A 199 -15.94 -4.57 -16.26
CA TRP A 199 -17.07 -4.62 -15.35
C TRP A 199 -16.77 -5.41 -14.07
N ILE A 200 -16.09 -6.56 -14.17
CA ILE A 200 -15.59 -7.33 -13.01
C ILE A 200 -14.67 -6.46 -12.15
N GLY A 201 -13.86 -5.62 -12.78
CA GLY A 201 -13.00 -4.63 -12.12
C GLY A 201 -13.75 -3.43 -11.52
N GLY A 202 -15.07 -3.38 -11.59
CA GLY A 202 -15.90 -2.30 -11.02
C GLY A 202 -15.94 -1.02 -11.86
N GLN A 203 -15.54 -1.08 -13.15
CA GLN A 203 -15.68 0.07 -14.05
C GLN A 203 -17.15 0.38 -14.32
N LYS A 204 -17.48 1.68 -14.29
CA LYS A 204 -18.83 2.17 -14.58
C LYS A 204 -19.04 2.28 -16.09
N SER A 205 -20.31 2.30 -16.49
CA SER A 205 -20.72 2.59 -17.86
C SER A 205 -20.19 1.61 -18.92
N VAL A 206 -19.99 0.35 -18.54
CA VAL A 206 -19.61 -0.71 -19.47
C VAL A 206 -20.77 -0.97 -20.46
N ALA A 207 -20.43 -1.36 -21.71
CA ALA A 207 -21.39 -1.57 -22.79
C ALA A 207 -22.56 -2.47 -22.37
N ALA A 208 -23.80 -2.00 -22.58
CA ALA A 208 -24.99 -2.72 -22.18
C ALA A 208 -25.19 -4.05 -22.95
N SER A 209 -24.62 -4.17 -24.16
CA SER A 209 -24.61 -5.41 -24.94
C SER A 209 -23.78 -6.50 -24.26
N ALA A 210 -22.56 -6.18 -23.80
CA ALA A 210 -21.69 -7.11 -23.09
C ALA A 210 -22.32 -7.54 -21.75
N ARG A 211 -22.87 -6.61 -20.99
CA ARG A 211 -23.58 -6.93 -19.73
C ARG A 211 -24.76 -7.88 -19.96
N ARG A 212 -25.56 -7.66 -21.00
CA ARG A 212 -26.68 -8.54 -21.37
C ARG A 212 -26.22 -9.92 -21.80
N ALA A 213 -25.12 -9.99 -22.54
CA ALA A 213 -24.54 -11.30 -22.96
C ALA A 213 -24.15 -12.15 -21.74
N ALA A 214 -23.62 -11.54 -20.69
CA ALA A 214 -23.28 -12.23 -19.43
C ALA A 214 -24.47 -12.35 -18.45
N GLY A 215 -25.66 -11.85 -18.78
CA GLY A 215 -26.81 -11.85 -17.88
C GLY A 215 -26.69 -10.92 -16.67
N VAL A 216 -25.76 -9.98 -16.67
CA VAL A 216 -25.55 -9.03 -15.57
C VAL A 216 -26.25 -7.69 -15.83
N ARG A 217 -26.62 -7.00 -14.75
CA ARG A 217 -27.38 -5.75 -14.83
C ARG A 217 -26.76 -4.68 -13.92
N GLY A 218 -26.88 -3.43 -14.36
CA GLY A 218 -26.41 -2.28 -13.59
C GLY A 218 -24.88 -2.18 -13.50
N ASP A 219 -24.43 -1.25 -12.69
CA ASP A 219 -23.04 -1.10 -12.29
C ASP A 219 -22.88 -1.69 -10.88
N LEU A 220 -21.66 -1.94 -10.46
CA LEU A 220 -21.35 -2.40 -9.11
C LEU A 220 -21.81 -1.35 -8.10
N ASP A 221 -22.56 -1.76 -7.10
CA ASP A 221 -23.00 -0.92 -5.99
C ASP A 221 -22.19 -1.20 -4.70
N HIS A 222 -22.45 -0.39 -3.68
CA HIS A 222 -21.80 -0.48 -2.39
C HIS A 222 -21.92 -1.87 -1.74
N PHE A 223 -23.09 -2.51 -1.82
CA PHE A 223 -23.33 -3.80 -1.16
C PHE A 223 -22.68 -4.96 -1.92
N ALA A 224 -22.73 -4.91 -3.24
CA ALA A 224 -22.12 -5.93 -4.08
C ALA A 224 -20.58 -5.88 -4.03
N ALA A 225 -19.98 -4.72 -3.72
CA ALA A 225 -18.51 -4.56 -3.65
C ALA A 225 -17.84 -5.54 -2.68
N LEU A 226 -18.45 -5.82 -1.52
CA LEU A 226 -17.95 -6.79 -0.56
C LEU A 226 -17.98 -8.23 -1.12
N GLY A 227 -19.05 -8.58 -1.87
CA GLY A 227 -19.15 -9.87 -2.54
C GLY A 227 -18.13 -10.01 -3.68
N PHE A 228 -17.86 -8.93 -4.41
CA PHE A 228 -16.80 -8.90 -5.43
C PHE A 228 -15.41 -9.05 -4.81
N LEU A 229 -15.15 -8.43 -3.66
CA LEU A 229 -13.91 -8.64 -2.92
C LEU A 229 -13.76 -10.10 -2.48
N GLN A 230 -14.84 -10.71 -1.95
CA GLN A 230 -14.84 -12.12 -1.58
C GLN A 230 -14.57 -13.02 -2.80
N GLY A 231 -15.20 -12.74 -3.94
CA GLY A 231 -14.97 -13.46 -5.19
C GLY A 231 -13.54 -13.33 -5.70
N LEU A 232 -12.98 -12.13 -5.65
CA LEU A 232 -11.59 -11.88 -6.02
C LEU A 232 -10.62 -12.66 -5.13
N LEU A 233 -10.86 -12.71 -3.82
CA LEU A 233 -10.03 -13.50 -2.89
C LEU A 233 -10.11 -15.01 -3.21
N THR A 234 -11.30 -15.52 -3.57
CA THR A 234 -11.46 -16.92 -4.00
C THR A 234 -10.61 -17.19 -5.25
N VAL A 235 -10.74 -16.36 -6.28
CA VAL A 235 -9.97 -16.48 -7.52
C VAL A 235 -8.46 -16.41 -7.26
N LEU A 236 -8.00 -15.45 -6.48
CA LEU A 236 -6.59 -15.31 -6.11
C LEU A 236 -6.04 -16.59 -5.46
N ARG A 237 -6.76 -17.13 -4.49
CA ARG A 237 -6.30 -18.32 -3.75
C ARG A 237 -6.27 -19.57 -4.62
N ASP A 238 -7.25 -19.76 -5.47
CA ASP A 238 -7.31 -20.89 -6.40
C ASP A 238 -6.18 -20.85 -7.44
N CYS A 239 -5.74 -19.67 -7.89
CA CYS A 239 -4.63 -19.55 -8.83
C CYS A 239 -3.25 -19.37 -8.18
N GLY A 240 -3.11 -19.79 -6.90
CA GLY A 240 -1.82 -19.89 -6.22
C GLY A 240 -1.34 -18.61 -5.52
N HIS A 241 -2.16 -17.56 -5.46
CA HIS A 241 -1.90 -16.41 -4.59
C HIS A 241 -2.58 -16.62 -3.24
N PRO A 242 -1.84 -16.90 -2.14
CA PRO A 242 -2.47 -17.33 -0.89
C PRO A 242 -3.33 -16.23 -0.23
N GLY A 243 -3.25 -14.99 -0.71
CA GLY A 243 -4.06 -13.88 -0.20
C GLY A 243 -3.80 -12.56 -0.89
N LEU A 244 -4.40 -11.51 -0.33
CA LEU A 244 -4.32 -10.13 -0.79
C LEU A 244 -3.98 -9.20 0.39
N LEU A 245 -2.92 -8.41 0.25
CA LEU A 245 -2.72 -7.23 1.08
C LEU A 245 -3.47 -6.05 0.45
N LEU A 246 -4.49 -5.55 1.15
CA LEU A 246 -5.19 -4.32 0.81
C LEU A 246 -4.76 -3.21 1.77
N VAL A 247 -4.14 -2.16 1.24
CA VAL A 247 -3.81 -0.96 1.99
C VAL A 247 -4.81 0.15 1.64
N LEU A 248 -5.48 0.69 2.66
CA LEU A 248 -6.28 1.91 2.56
C LEU A 248 -5.46 3.05 3.17
N ASP A 249 -4.79 3.82 2.32
CA ASP A 249 -3.91 4.91 2.75
C ASP A 249 -4.68 6.22 2.91
N GLU A 250 -4.25 7.07 3.85
CA GLU A 250 -4.82 8.39 4.14
C GLU A 250 -6.28 8.36 4.59
N THR A 251 -6.66 7.40 5.45
CA THR A 251 -8.05 7.34 5.99
C THR A 251 -8.45 8.59 6.80
N GLU A 252 -7.48 9.37 7.28
CA GLU A 252 -7.69 10.66 7.93
C GLU A 252 -8.39 11.71 7.05
N THR A 253 -8.44 11.52 5.73
CA THR A 253 -9.22 12.38 4.82
C THR A 253 -10.71 12.40 5.17
N LEU A 254 -11.21 11.37 5.88
CA LEU A 254 -12.57 11.37 6.45
C LEU A 254 -12.82 12.53 7.42
N GLN A 255 -11.78 13.11 8.01
CA GLN A 255 -11.93 14.28 8.90
C GLN A 255 -12.27 15.57 8.14
N ARG A 256 -11.96 15.62 6.84
CA ARG A 256 -12.13 16.82 5.98
C ARG A 256 -13.51 16.88 5.32
N VAL A 257 -14.23 15.74 5.23
CA VAL A 257 -15.55 15.70 4.59
C VAL A 257 -16.68 16.12 5.55
N ARG A 258 -17.85 16.44 4.97
CA ARG A 258 -19.06 16.78 5.76
C ARG A 258 -19.42 15.66 6.73
N GLY A 259 -20.07 16.02 7.84
CA GLY A 259 -20.39 15.11 8.94
C GLY A 259 -21.17 13.86 8.52
N ASP A 260 -22.18 14.02 7.65
CA ASP A 260 -22.99 12.93 7.13
C ASP A 260 -22.19 11.94 6.25
N VAL A 261 -21.28 12.46 5.44
CA VAL A 261 -20.38 11.66 4.59
C VAL A 261 -19.34 10.96 5.45
N ARG A 262 -18.80 11.65 6.45
CA ARG A 262 -17.85 11.09 7.43
C ARG A 262 -18.44 9.91 8.16
N GLU A 263 -19.67 10.06 8.70
CA GLU A 263 -20.36 8.99 9.41
C GLU A 263 -20.56 7.76 8.53
N LYS A 264 -20.96 7.94 7.26
CA LYS A 264 -21.07 6.85 6.29
C LYS A 264 -19.72 6.18 6.04
N GLY A 265 -18.63 6.94 5.93
CA GLY A 265 -17.28 6.41 5.75
C GLY A 265 -16.79 5.60 6.95
N LEU A 266 -17.02 6.11 8.18
CA LEU A 266 -16.69 5.37 9.41
C LEU A 266 -17.52 4.08 9.54
N ASN A 267 -18.82 4.11 9.17
CA ASN A 267 -19.65 2.91 9.15
C ASN A 267 -19.18 1.90 8.08
N ALA A 268 -18.75 2.35 6.90
CA ALA A 268 -18.19 1.46 5.89
C ALA A 268 -16.90 0.78 6.38
N LEU A 269 -16.02 1.53 7.08
CA LEU A 269 -14.83 0.96 7.71
C LEU A 269 -15.21 -0.06 8.79
N ARG A 270 -16.15 0.28 9.67
CA ARG A 270 -16.65 -0.65 10.70
C ARG A 270 -17.19 -1.93 10.06
N GLN A 271 -18.03 -1.81 9.02
CA GLN A 271 -18.58 -2.96 8.32
C GLN A 271 -17.48 -3.86 7.73
N LEU A 272 -16.46 -3.28 7.12
CA LEU A 272 -15.34 -4.04 6.57
C LEU A 272 -14.62 -4.84 7.67
N LEU A 273 -14.40 -4.24 8.84
CA LEU A 273 -13.79 -4.93 9.99
C LEU A 273 -14.72 -6.01 10.56
N ASP A 274 -16.03 -5.75 10.66
CA ASP A 274 -17.02 -6.74 11.10
C ASP A 274 -17.00 -7.99 10.20
N GLU A 275 -16.91 -7.80 8.88
CA GLU A 275 -16.86 -8.89 7.91
C GLU A 275 -15.53 -9.66 7.95
N ILE A 276 -14.41 -9.01 8.28
CA ILE A 276 -13.13 -9.68 8.53
C ILE A 276 -13.24 -10.60 9.75
N ASP A 277 -13.77 -10.11 10.86
CA ASP A 277 -13.92 -10.87 12.10
C ASP A 277 -14.87 -12.07 11.97
N THR A 278 -15.88 -11.98 11.08
CA THR A 278 -16.78 -13.10 10.78
C THR A 278 -16.16 -14.15 9.84
N GLY A 279 -14.93 -13.92 9.35
CA GLY A 279 -14.23 -14.83 8.44
C GLY A 279 -14.71 -14.78 6.99
N ARG A 280 -15.43 -13.73 6.57
CA ARG A 280 -15.95 -13.59 5.21
C ARG A 280 -14.86 -13.43 4.16
N PHE A 281 -13.68 -12.95 4.55
CA PHE A 281 -12.58 -12.63 3.65
C PHE A 281 -11.34 -13.49 3.90
N PRO A 282 -11.39 -14.81 3.63
CA PRO A 282 -10.23 -15.68 3.81
C PRO A 282 -9.08 -15.24 2.89
N GLY A 283 -7.90 -15.05 3.48
CA GLY A 283 -6.72 -14.58 2.77
C GLY A 283 -6.61 -13.04 2.66
N LEU A 284 -7.46 -12.27 3.35
CA LEU A 284 -7.33 -10.81 3.36
C LEU A 284 -6.39 -10.35 4.47
N PHE A 285 -5.37 -9.58 4.11
CA PHE A 285 -4.59 -8.75 5.02
C PHE A 285 -4.98 -7.29 4.78
N LEU A 286 -5.77 -6.71 5.68
CA LEU A 286 -6.18 -5.31 5.59
C LEU A 286 -5.25 -4.43 6.42
N VAL A 287 -4.75 -3.38 5.81
CA VAL A 287 -4.02 -2.31 6.50
C VAL A 287 -4.67 -0.98 6.21
N ILE A 288 -4.95 -0.19 7.25
CA ILE A 288 -5.34 1.21 7.10
C ILE A 288 -4.24 2.10 7.66
N THR A 289 -4.04 3.27 7.08
CA THR A 289 -3.14 4.27 7.65
C THR A 289 -3.92 5.50 8.10
N GLY A 290 -3.45 6.15 9.16
CA GLY A 290 -4.09 7.35 9.69
C GLY A 290 -3.20 8.13 10.65
N THR A 291 -3.58 9.37 10.91
CA THR A 291 -2.92 10.22 11.91
C THR A 291 -3.46 9.96 13.32
N PRO A 292 -2.72 10.29 14.39
CA PRO A 292 -3.25 10.23 15.75
C PRO A 292 -4.57 10.98 15.90
N ALA A 293 -4.70 12.13 15.27
CA ALA A 293 -5.94 12.92 15.27
C ALA A 293 -7.14 12.16 14.68
N PHE A 294 -6.92 11.29 13.69
CA PHE A 294 -7.97 10.44 13.12
C PHE A 294 -8.44 9.38 14.11
N TYR A 295 -7.53 8.76 14.87
CA TYR A 295 -7.89 7.71 15.83
C TYR A 295 -8.46 8.25 17.14
N ASP A 296 -7.90 9.35 17.67
CA ASP A 296 -8.23 9.88 19.00
C ASP A 296 -9.12 11.13 18.96
N GLY A 297 -9.15 11.80 17.81
CA GLY A 297 -9.82 13.10 17.70
C GLY A 297 -11.33 12.99 17.53
N GLN A 298 -12.04 14.04 17.98
CA GLN A 298 -13.50 14.19 17.93
C GLN A 298 -14.08 14.13 16.50
N GLN A 299 -13.26 14.39 15.48
CA GLN A 299 -13.67 14.36 14.07
C GLN A 299 -13.26 13.06 13.35
N GLY A 300 -12.70 12.10 14.05
CA GLY A 300 -12.25 10.82 13.54
C GLY A 300 -13.07 9.64 14.07
N VAL A 301 -12.36 8.57 14.36
CA VAL A 301 -12.90 7.27 14.81
C VAL A 301 -13.78 7.40 16.07
N GLN A 302 -13.46 8.34 16.95
CA GLN A 302 -14.20 8.56 18.21
C GLN A 302 -15.67 8.96 18.00
N ARG A 303 -16.06 9.38 16.80
CA ARG A 303 -17.48 9.66 16.48
C ARG A 303 -18.35 8.40 16.40
N LEU A 304 -17.75 7.24 16.18
CA LEU A 304 -18.45 5.98 16.06
C LEU A 304 -17.95 5.02 17.16
N PRO A 305 -18.56 5.00 18.35
CA PRO A 305 -18.08 4.24 19.50
C PRO A 305 -17.78 2.75 19.22
N PRO A 306 -18.58 1.99 18.43
CA PRO A 306 -18.25 0.62 18.09
C PRO A 306 -16.94 0.48 17.30
N LEU A 307 -16.63 1.44 16.41
CA LEU A 307 -15.36 1.45 15.67
C LEU A 307 -14.20 1.87 16.57
N ALA A 308 -14.42 2.87 17.43
CA ALA A 308 -13.42 3.31 18.40
C ALA A 308 -13.01 2.18 19.35
N GLN A 309 -13.97 1.39 19.81
CA GLN A 309 -13.71 0.22 20.66
C GLN A 309 -12.88 -0.85 19.93
N ARG A 310 -13.17 -1.14 18.69
CA ARG A 310 -12.40 -2.11 17.88
C ARG A 310 -10.97 -1.69 17.62
N LEU A 311 -10.77 -0.39 17.42
CA LEU A 311 -9.45 0.18 17.15
C LEU A 311 -8.72 0.62 18.43
N ALA A 312 -9.31 0.40 19.60
CA ALA A 312 -8.70 0.84 20.87
C ALA A 312 -7.34 0.14 21.07
N THR A 313 -6.33 0.94 21.35
CA THR A 313 -4.99 0.49 21.73
C THR A 313 -4.42 1.46 22.76
N ASP A 314 -3.83 0.93 23.82
CA ASP A 314 -3.21 1.73 24.86
C ASP A 314 -1.83 2.24 24.42
N PHE A 315 -1.68 3.54 24.35
CA PHE A 315 -0.43 4.23 24.03
C PHE A 315 0.03 5.17 25.16
N THR A 316 -0.43 4.93 26.37
CA THR A 316 -0.06 5.75 27.54
C THR A 316 1.36 5.49 28.05
N THR A 317 1.94 4.35 27.70
CA THR A 317 3.30 3.97 28.06
C THR A 317 4.33 4.47 27.06
N ASP A 318 5.62 4.36 27.41
CA ASP A 318 6.73 4.67 26.53
C ASP A 318 6.60 3.88 25.20
N PRO A 319 6.75 4.54 24.03
CA PRO A 319 6.62 3.92 22.69
C PRO A 319 7.46 2.67 22.46
N ARG A 320 8.58 2.50 23.16
CA ARG A 320 9.41 1.30 23.07
C ARG A 320 8.72 0.02 23.57
N PHE A 321 7.67 0.17 24.38
CA PHE A 321 6.88 -0.92 24.94
C PHE A 321 5.57 -1.17 24.17
N ASP A 322 5.32 -0.45 23.08
CA ASP A 322 4.16 -0.70 22.26
C ASP A 322 4.19 -2.14 21.73
N SER A 323 3.08 -2.85 21.87
CA SER A 323 2.96 -4.19 21.33
C SER A 323 2.95 -4.18 19.80
N PRO A 324 3.86 -4.92 19.15
CA PRO A 324 3.82 -5.06 17.69
C PRO A 324 2.66 -5.95 17.19
N ARG A 325 1.90 -6.54 18.11
CA ARG A 325 0.67 -7.33 17.85
C ARG A 325 -0.61 -6.56 18.13
N ALA A 326 -0.52 -5.30 18.49
CA ALA A 326 -1.69 -4.47 18.73
C ALA A 326 -2.45 -4.20 17.43
N VAL A 327 -3.74 -3.92 17.55
CA VAL A 327 -4.58 -3.52 16.40
C VAL A 327 -4.04 -2.24 15.75
N GLN A 328 -3.63 -1.26 16.57
CA GLN A 328 -2.92 -0.09 16.06
C GLN A 328 -1.41 -0.24 16.25
N LEU A 329 -0.65 -0.07 15.18
CA LEU A 329 0.81 -0.03 15.19
C LEU A 329 1.26 1.43 15.10
N ARG A 330 1.91 1.93 16.16
CA ARG A 330 2.44 3.30 16.21
C ARG A 330 3.80 3.35 15.50
N LEU A 331 3.86 4.10 14.41
CA LEU A 331 5.13 4.49 13.83
C LEU A 331 5.69 5.66 14.64
N ALA A 332 6.79 5.42 15.29
CA ALA A 332 7.53 6.49 15.93
C ALA A 332 8.04 7.47 14.87
N GLY A 333 7.87 8.74 15.10
CA GLY A 333 8.45 9.79 14.26
C GLY A 333 9.97 9.64 14.16
N PHE A 334 10.54 10.21 13.12
CA PHE A 334 12.00 10.30 13.01
C PHE A 334 12.54 11.26 14.08
N ASP A 335 13.64 10.88 14.69
CA ASP A 335 14.55 11.72 15.45
C ASP A 335 15.85 11.93 14.64
N LEU A 336 16.76 12.75 15.14
CA LEU A 336 18.03 13.04 14.45
C LEU A 336 18.92 11.79 14.33
N GLU A 337 18.86 10.87 15.29
CA GLU A 337 19.64 9.63 15.26
C GLU A 337 19.15 8.71 14.13
N ARG A 338 17.84 8.48 14.05
CA ARG A 338 17.21 7.68 12.98
C ARG A 338 17.38 8.33 11.61
N LEU A 339 17.32 9.66 11.55
CA LEU A 339 17.56 10.38 10.30
C LEU A 339 19.01 10.22 9.85
N GLY A 340 19.97 10.22 10.77
CA GLY A 340 21.37 9.90 10.51
C GLY A 340 21.56 8.45 10.05
N GLU A 341 20.90 7.47 10.70
CA GLU A 341 20.91 6.06 10.28
C GLU A 341 20.36 5.90 8.85
N LEU A 342 19.23 6.53 8.56
CA LEU A 342 18.64 6.57 7.24
C LEU A 342 19.61 7.16 6.19
N GLY A 343 20.29 8.24 6.55
CA GLY A 343 21.31 8.86 5.70
C GLY A 343 22.49 7.93 5.41
N ARG A 344 22.98 7.19 6.42
CA ARG A 344 24.04 6.18 6.24
C ARG A 344 23.62 5.08 5.28
N ASN A 345 22.44 4.50 5.49
CA ASN A 345 21.92 3.42 4.65
C ASN A 345 21.81 3.87 3.18
N VAL A 346 21.30 5.08 2.93
CA VAL A 346 21.17 5.63 1.58
C VAL A 346 22.51 6.02 0.97
N ARG A 347 23.43 6.60 1.73
CA ARG A 347 24.81 6.89 1.28
C ARG A 347 25.50 5.60 0.83
N ASP A 348 25.46 4.56 1.64
CA ASP A 348 26.13 3.29 1.36
C ASP A 348 25.50 2.57 0.17
N LEU A 349 24.15 2.61 0.05
CA LEU A 349 23.44 2.12 -1.11
C LEU A 349 23.83 2.87 -2.39
N PHE A 350 23.97 4.19 -2.33
CA PHE A 350 24.41 5.02 -3.45
C PHE A 350 25.85 4.70 -3.81
N ALA A 351 26.78 4.71 -2.83
CA ALA A 351 28.19 4.47 -3.01
C ALA A 351 28.50 3.11 -3.68
N ALA A 352 27.70 2.07 -3.37
CA ALA A 352 27.85 0.76 -3.99
C ALA A 352 27.58 0.74 -5.51
N GLY A 353 27.03 1.81 -6.09
CA GLY A 353 26.82 1.97 -7.54
C GLY A 353 27.48 3.20 -8.15
N ALA A 354 28.16 3.99 -7.34
CA ALA A 354 28.82 5.23 -7.72
C ALA A 354 30.10 4.99 -8.53
N ARG A 355 30.55 6.01 -9.28
CA ARG A 355 31.83 6.00 -10.00
C ARG A 355 33.02 6.14 -9.03
N HIS A 356 32.81 6.89 -7.95
CA HIS A 356 33.85 7.25 -6.99
C HIS A 356 33.43 6.98 -5.53
N PRO A 357 33.22 5.71 -5.12
CA PRO A 357 32.69 5.37 -3.81
C PRO A 357 33.56 5.84 -2.65
N GLU A 358 34.92 5.83 -2.82
CA GLU A 358 35.87 6.30 -1.81
C GLU A 358 35.73 7.82 -1.56
N ARG A 359 35.44 8.59 -2.60
CA ARG A 359 35.23 10.03 -2.51
C ARG A 359 33.95 10.33 -1.73
N ILE A 360 32.88 9.56 -1.96
CA ILE A 360 31.63 9.66 -1.22
C ILE A 360 31.88 9.36 0.27
N ALA A 361 32.51 8.24 0.59
CA ALA A 361 32.81 7.85 1.96
C ALA A 361 33.65 8.91 2.71
N LYS A 362 34.56 9.57 2.01
CA LYS A 362 35.42 10.59 2.59
C LYS A 362 34.71 11.93 2.81
N ARG A 363 33.86 12.37 1.88
CA ARG A 363 33.27 13.72 1.90
C ARG A 363 31.87 13.74 2.55
N VAL A 364 31.17 12.62 2.54
CA VAL A 364 29.85 12.47 3.13
C VAL A 364 29.93 11.45 4.27
N ASP A 365 30.74 11.79 5.28
CA ASP A 365 30.89 10.99 6.50
C ASP A 365 29.68 11.14 7.43
N ASP A 366 29.65 10.38 8.52
CA ASP A 366 28.52 10.37 9.46
C ASP A 366 28.32 11.74 10.15
N ALA A 367 29.40 12.49 10.35
CA ALA A 367 29.29 13.84 10.91
C ALA A 367 28.57 14.79 9.94
N TYR A 368 28.93 14.74 8.65
CA TYR A 368 28.24 15.53 7.63
C TYR A 368 26.75 15.16 7.50
N LEU A 369 26.42 13.87 7.58
CA LEU A 369 25.03 13.42 7.57
C LEU A 369 24.22 14.00 8.74
N GLY A 370 24.83 14.07 9.93
CA GLY A 370 24.24 14.70 11.11
C GLY A 370 24.07 16.21 10.95
N GLU A 371 25.05 16.89 10.39
CA GLU A 371 24.99 18.33 10.06
C GLU A 371 23.84 18.62 9.06
N LEU A 372 23.76 17.84 7.97
CA LEU A 372 22.70 17.98 6.96
C LEU A 372 21.32 17.69 7.56
N ALA A 373 21.19 16.65 8.37
CA ALA A 373 19.95 16.30 9.05
C ALA A 373 19.47 17.43 9.97
N THR A 374 20.38 18.00 10.74
CA THR A 374 20.11 19.14 11.64
C THR A 374 19.71 20.38 10.84
N ALA A 375 20.43 20.69 9.77
CA ALA A 375 20.11 21.86 8.93
C ALA A 375 18.75 21.74 8.24
N VAL A 376 18.42 20.56 7.68
CA VAL A 376 17.10 20.32 7.06
C VAL A 376 15.98 20.41 8.10
N THR A 377 16.19 19.85 9.28
CA THR A 377 15.22 19.91 10.39
C THR A 377 14.99 21.34 10.84
N GLY A 378 16.08 22.12 11.02
CA GLY A 378 16.00 23.54 11.36
C GLY A 378 15.22 24.36 10.34
N GLY A 379 15.45 24.09 9.03
CA GLY A 379 14.68 24.71 7.94
C GLY A 379 13.19 24.35 7.90
N LEU A 380 12.78 23.32 8.66
CA LEU A 380 11.39 22.88 8.84
C LEU A 380 10.84 23.21 10.24
N GLY A 381 11.32 24.29 10.87
CA GLY A 381 10.85 24.74 12.19
C GLY A 381 11.15 23.76 13.33
N GLY A 382 12.24 23.01 13.25
CA GLY A 382 12.65 22.04 14.27
C GLY A 382 11.89 20.72 14.27
N LYS A 383 10.94 20.50 13.36
CA LYS A 383 10.09 19.29 13.30
C LYS A 383 10.77 18.15 12.56
N VAL A 384 11.59 17.36 13.25
CA VAL A 384 12.33 16.23 12.70
C VAL A 384 11.44 15.21 11.98
N GLY A 385 10.25 14.93 12.51
CA GLY A 385 9.31 13.95 11.96
C GLY A 385 8.86 14.23 10.52
N VAL A 386 8.98 15.47 10.04
CA VAL A 386 8.60 15.90 8.68
C VAL A 386 9.80 15.88 7.73
N ALA A 387 11.02 15.80 8.26
CA ALA A 387 12.27 15.95 7.52
C ALA A 387 12.67 14.80 6.55
N PRO A 388 12.30 13.50 6.73
CA PRO A 388 12.94 12.40 5.99
C PRO A 388 12.88 12.54 4.47
N ARG A 389 11.75 12.94 3.90
CA ARG A 389 11.59 13.08 2.44
C ARG A 389 12.54 14.15 1.89
N LEU A 390 12.53 15.31 2.50
CA LEU A 390 13.36 16.44 2.06
C LEU A 390 14.84 16.15 2.29
N PHE A 391 15.18 15.59 3.45
CA PHE A 391 16.55 15.17 3.77
C PHE A 391 17.12 14.20 2.73
N LEU A 392 16.37 13.14 2.39
CA LEU A 392 16.83 12.16 1.40
C LEU A 392 16.98 12.77 0.01
N ARG A 393 16.05 13.63 -0.39
CA ARG A 393 16.16 14.32 -1.67
C ARG A 393 17.39 15.22 -1.72
N LYS A 394 17.64 16.02 -0.67
CA LYS A 394 18.83 16.88 -0.58
C LYS A 394 20.11 16.06 -0.53
N LEU A 395 20.13 14.99 0.24
CA LEU A 395 21.27 14.08 0.31
C LEU A 395 21.61 13.48 -1.07
N VAL A 396 20.62 12.96 -1.78
CA VAL A 396 20.88 12.27 -3.06
C VAL A 396 21.14 13.28 -4.18
N ALA A 397 20.22 14.21 -4.43
CA ALA A 397 20.28 15.08 -5.60
C ALA A 397 21.31 16.21 -5.46
N ASP A 398 21.44 16.80 -4.27
CA ASP A 398 22.26 17.99 -4.09
C ASP A 398 23.68 17.66 -3.58
N VAL A 399 23.85 16.52 -2.91
CA VAL A 399 25.13 16.15 -2.29
C VAL A 399 25.76 14.95 -2.99
N LEU A 400 25.17 13.77 -2.94
CA LEU A 400 25.80 12.52 -3.43
C LEU A 400 26.06 12.56 -4.94
N ASP A 401 25.09 13.02 -5.74
CA ASP A 401 25.25 13.14 -7.19
C ASP A 401 26.42 14.08 -7.54
N ARG A 402 26.54 15.22 -6.84
CA ARG A 402 27.62 16.18 -7.10
C ARG A 402 28.99 15.68 -6.62
N VAL A 403 29.04 15.00 -5.47
CA VAL A 403 30.28 14.39 -4.99
C VAL A 403 30.78 13.30 -5.93
N ASP A 404 29.87 12.51 -6.54
CA ASP A 404 30.25 11.48 -7.51
C ASP A 404 30.69 12.07 -8.87
N GLU A 405 30.01 13.14 -9.34
CA GLU A 405 30.28 13.72 -10.65
C GLU A 405 31.53 14.63 -10.66
N PHE A 406 31.69 15.49 -9.63
CA PHE A 406 32.76 16.52 -9.60
C PHE A 406 33.84 16.21 -8.57
N ASP A 407 35.09 16.13 -9.01
CA ASP A 407 36.22 15.77 -8.16
C ASP A 407 36.66 16.89 -7.19
N ASP A 408 36.33 18.14 -7.48
CA ASP A 408 36.58 19.31 -6.64
C ASP A 408 35.43 19.68 -5.71
N PHE A 409 34.23 19.11 -5.90
CA PHE A 409 33.07 19.42 -5.06
C PHE A 409 33.18 18.82 -3.67
N ASP A 410 33.40 19.67 -2.67
CA ASP A 410 33.31 19.34 -1.25
C ASP A 410 32.03 19.93 -0.67
N PRO A 411 31.07 19.12 -0.18
CA PRO A 411 29.78 19.64 0.28
C PRO A 411 29.88 20.56 1.48
N ARG A 412 30.94 20.46 2.30
CA ARG A 412 31.18 21.39 3.42
C ARG A 412 31.59 22.79 2.97
N LEU A 413 32.21 22.89 1.79
CA LEU A 413 32.72 24.16 1.25
C LEU A 413 31.81 24.76 0.19
N HIS A 414 31.16 23.93 -0.61
CA HIS A 414 30.49 24.34 -1.85
C HIS A 414 28.98 24.18 -1.82
N TYR A 415 28.41 23.60 -0.75
CA TYR A 415 26.97 23.44 -0.62
C TYR A 415 26.42 24.20 0.57
N ALA A 416 25.52 25.15 0.29
CA ALA A 416 24.69 25.78 1.30
C ALA A 416 23.27 25.22 1.17
N LEU A 417 22.71 24.69 2.23
CA LEU A 417 21.35 24.19 2.23
C LEU A 417 20.37 25.33 1.92
N THR A 418 19.64 25.18 0.82
CA THR A 418 18.53 26.08 0.46
C THR A 418 17.26 25.25 0.37
N ILE A 419 16.18 25.74 0.98
CA ILE A 419 14.87 25.10 0.94
C ILE A 419 13.92 26.08 0.25
N SER A 420 13.48 25.72 -0.95
CA SER A 420 12.52 26.51 -1.70
C SER A 420 11.09 26.07 -1.35
N SER A 421 10.14 27.00 -1.29
CA SER A 421 8.74 26.71 -1.05
C SER A 421 8.11 25.75 -2.08
N THR A 422 8.68 25.71 -3.30
CA THR A 422 8.26 24.79 -4.37
C THR A 422 8.71 23.35 -4.17
N GLU A 423 9.71 23.10 -3.32
CA GLU A 423 10.20 21.76 -2.99
C GLU A 423 9.40 21.13 -1.86
N LEU A 424 8.69 21.94 -1.08
CA LEU A 424 7.92 21.52 0.09
C LEU A 424 6.54 21.03 -0.31
N ASN A 425 6.12 19.92 0.28
CA ASN A 425 4.70 19.56 0.29
C ASN A 425 3.92 20.45 1.27
N GLU A 426 2.59 20.28 1.34
CA GLU A 426 1.74 21.10 2.19
C GLU A 426 2.12 21.01 3.67
N VAL A 427 2.43 19.81 4.16
CA VAL A 427 2.80 19.56 5.56
C VAL A 427 4.16 20.19 5.90
N GLU A 428 5.12 20.05 5.00
CA GLU A 428 6.46 20.65 5.15
C GLU A 428 6.40 22.18 5.11
N ARG A 429 5.53 22.76 4.26
CA ARG A 429 5.30 24.21 4.23
C ARG A 429 4.69 24.72 5.52
N ASN A 430 3.69 24.01 6.04
CA ASN A 430 3.06 24.36 7.32
C ASN A 430 4.06 24.23 8.49
N ALA A 431 4.94 23.25 8.46
CA ALA A 431 6.00 23.08 9.44
C ALA A 431 7.02 24.23 9.37
N ALA A 432 7.46 24.60 8.17
CA ALA A 432 8.39 25.69 7.94
C ALA A 432 7.81 27.09 8.27
N ALA A 433 6.49 27.26 8.16
CA ALA A 433 5.79 28.50 8.45
C ALA A 433 5.36 28.65 9.92
N ALA A 434 5.40 27.56 10.71
CA ALA A 434 5.09 27.63 12.13
C ALA A 434 6.18 28.42 12.85
N PRO A 435 5.86 29.45 13.68
CA PRO A 435 6.86 30.09 14.53
C PRO A 435 7.50 29.02 15.43
N GLY A 436 8.79 29.08 15.59
CA GLY A 436 9.51 28.30 16.60
C GLY A 436 8.84 28.52 17.95
N ASP A 437 8.94 27.51 18.80
CA ASP A 437 8.26 27.28 20.08
C ASP A 437 7.53 28.49 20.69
N ALA A 438 6.32 28.26 21.25
CA ALA A 438 5.46 29.28 21.83
C ALA A 438 6.11 30.12 22.95
N ASP A 439 7.31 29.79 23.39
CA ASP A 439 8.10 30.53 24.38
C ASP A 439 8.82 31.78 23.81
N ASP A 440 8.87 31.96 22.48
CA ASP A 440 9.51 33.11 21.83
C ASP A 440 8.54 34.26 21.47
N ILE A 441 7.27 34.18 21.87
CA ILE A 441 6.30 35.26 21.64
C ILE A 441 6.36 36.23 22.83
N GLU A 442 7.24 37.22 22.80
CA GLU A 442 7.08 38.44 23.55
C GLU A 442 5.83 39.19 23.05
N LEU A 443 4.74 39.09 23.80
CA LEU A 443 3.56 39.93 23.60
C LEU A 443 3.91 41.36 24.00
N GLU A 444 4.29 42.21 23.07
CA GLU A 444 4.17 43.65 23.26
C GLU A 444 2.68 43.98 23.31
N LEU A 445 2.19 44.15 24.53
CA LEU A 445 0.87 44.75 24.77
C LEU A 445 0.97 46.28 24.63
N PRO A 446 -0.02 46.92 23.98
CA PRO A 446 -0.03 48.37 23.75
C PRO A 446 -0.21 49.19 25.04
#